data_937d656b6128fc7c906e47116dda8a47
#
_entry.id   937d656b6128fc7c906e47116dda8a47
#
_cell.length_a   1.000
_cell.length_b   1.000
_cell.length_c   1.000
_cell.angle_alpha   90.00
_cell.angle_beta   90.00
_cell.angle_gamma   90.00
#
_symmetry.space_group_name_H-M   'P 1'
#
loop_
_entity.id
_entity.type
_entity.pdbx_description
1 polymer ?
#
loop_
_entity_poly.entity_id
_entity_poly.type
_entity_poly.pdbx_seq_one_letter_code
_entity_poly.pdbx_strand_id
1 'polypeptide(L)'
;MLGALVSRYSMKRNARNPDEFDVRLIDHADHEFFQRYEGREYLRDGAARVWRNDDLQSFTPLRFMPPELMGYQGRAVVTDPDVFAVGDVMELLTRDMQGKSIVCRARSGAKRIEGVLATSVMLLDCAKLEHWKCQEQFDQLFERTFDYADWIGLKKEDRSKIGLFENEWNDFDRLSEKTKLIHNTKRRTQPWKAGLPADYVPAEKYRIFPPIRWVLRARRKMFGDYAFVPDYKAHPDQKQADFFFGLLRECVDQRIVSEEFLRDEMEKNHVRHDVFEVLDRVAPLAA
;
A
#
# COMPACT_ATOMS: atom_id res chain seq x y z
N MET A 1 -7.81 -7.68 2.16
CA MET A 1 -8.97 -6.81 2.51
C MET A 1 -8.89 -6.22 3.93
N LEU A 2 -8.48 -6.97 4.99
CA LEU A 2 -8.48 -6.51 6.39
C LEU A 2 -7.74 -5.17 6.59
N GLY A 3 -6.50 -5.04 6.11
CA GLY A 3 -5.72 -3.80 6.24
C GLY A 3 -6.47 -2.57 5.71
N ALA A 4 -7.13 -2.69 4.55
CA ALA A 4 -7.90 -1.60 3.96
C ALA A 4 -9.13 -1.18 4.81
N LEU A 5 -9.82 -2.15 5.43
CA LEU A 5 -10.95 -1.86 6.33
C LEU A 5 -10.48 -1.11 7.59
N VAL A 6 -9.39 -1.57 8.21
CA VAL A 6 -8.79 -0.93 9.39
C VAL A 6 -8.23 0.46 9.02
N SER A 7 -7.60 0.58 7.84
CA SER A 7 -7.12 1.87 7.32
C SER A 7 -8.28 2.87 7.18
N ARG A 8 -9.36 2.47 6.48
CA ARG A 8 -10.57 3.30 6.34
C ARG A 8 -11.12 3.75 7.70
N TYR A 9 -11.21 2.80 8.64
CA TYR A 9 -11.68 3.11 10.00
C TYR A 9 -10.76 4.14 10.67
N SER A 10 -9.44 3.94 10.62
CA SER A 10 -8.48 4.85 11.26
C SER A 10 -8.58 6.29 10.75
N MET A 11 -8.84 6.47 9.43
CA MET A 11 -9.04 7.80 8.84
C MET A 11 -10.25 8.51 9.42
N LYS A 12 -11.37 7.81 9.57
CA LYS A 12 -12.61 8.36 10.15
C LYS A 12 -12.48 8.59 11.67
N ARG A 13 -11.90 7.62 12.38
CA ARG A 13 -11.71 7.66 13.83
C ARG A 13 -10.90 8.88 14.31
N ASN A 14 -9.83 9.19 13.58
CA ASN A 14 -8.89 10.25 14.00
C ASN A 14 -9.19 11.62 13.37
N ALA A 15 -10.26 11.73 12.59
CA ALA A 15 -10.69 13.00 12.04
C ALA A 15 -11.57 13.79 13.04
N ARG A 16 -11.35 15.10 13.11
CA ARG A 16 -12.21 15.98 13.91
C ARG A 16 -13.64 16.03 13.37
N ASN A 17 -13.77 16.05 12.05
CA ASN A 17 -15.05 16.12 11.33
C ASN A 17 -15.10 14.95 10.31
N PRO A 18 -15.41 13.72 10.75
CA PRO A 18 -15.39 12.54 9.88
C PRO A 18 -16.42 12.60 8.75
N ASP A 19 -17.44 13.41 8.84
CA ASP A 19 -18.51 13.54 7.84
C ASP A 19 -18.16 14.50 6.70
N GLU A 20 -17.06 15.27 6.81
CA GLU A 20 -16.63 16.22 5.76
C GLU A 20 -15.89 15.57 4.59
N PHE A 21 -15.58 14.29 4.66
CA PHE A 21 -14.94 13.54 3.59
C PHE A 21 -15.41 12.09 3.51
N ASP A 22 -15.28 11.48 2.35
CA ASP A 22 -15.54 10.07 2.15
C ASP A 22 -14.26 9.26 2.02
N VAL A 23 -14.28 8.00 2.47
CA VAL A 23 -13.20 7.05 2.26
C VAL A 23 -13.69 5.90 1.39
N ARG A 24 -13.21 5.85 0.15
CA ARG A 24 -13.55 4.82 -0.81
C ARG A 24 -12.42 3.78 -0.88
N LEU A 25 -12.78 2.51 -0.72
CA LEU A 25 -11.88 1.40 -1.02
C LEU A 25 -11.95 1.10 -2.52
N ILE A 26 -10.80 0.93 -3.14
CA ILE A 26 -10.68 0.54 -4.55
C ILE A 26 -10.00 -0.82 -4.56
N ASP A 27 -10.70 -1.84 -5.06
CA ASP A 27 -10.17 -3.20 -5.17
C ASP A 27 -9.87 -3.50 -6.64
N HIS A 28 -8.70 -4.09 -6.93
CA HIS A 28 -8.33 -4.49 -8.28
C HIS A 28 -9.24 -5.59 -8.83
N ALA A 29 -9.87 -6.40 -7.96
CA ALA A 29 -10.82 -7.42 -8.35
C ALA A 29 -12.09 -6.85 -9.00
N ASP A 30 -12.44 -5.59 -8.68
CA ASP A 30 -13.60 -4.90 -9.26
C ASP A 30 -13.33 -4.37 -10.68
N HIS A 31 -12.11 -4.54 -11.20
CA HIS A 31 -11.68 -3.99 -12.47
C HIS A 31 -11.20 -5.08 -13.43
N GLU A 32 -12.06 -5.48 -14.37
CA GLU A 32 -11.79 -6.57 -15.31
C GLU A 32 -10.52 -6.41 -16.15
N PHE A 33 -10.06 -5.18 -16.39
CA PHE A 33 -8.88 -4.94 -17.19
C PHE A 33 -7.60 -5.54 -16.57
N PHE A 34 -7.52 -5.70 -15.24
CA PHE A 34 -6.39 -6.39 -14.62
C PHE A 34 -6.33 -7.86 -14.99
N GLN A 35 -7.49 -8.52 -15.12
CA GLN A 35 -7.57 -9.96 -15.43
C GLN A 35 -7.04 -10.30 -16.83
N ARG A 36 -7.16 -9.36 -17.78
CA ARG A 36 -6.69 -9.55 -19.17
C ARG A 36 -5.18 -9.75 -19.28
N TYR A 37 -4.44 -9.31 -18.27
CA TYR A 37 -2.98 -9.28 -18.29
C TYR A 37 -2.33 -10.31 -17.36
N GLU A 38 -3.12 -11.16 -16.70
CA GLU A 38 -2.59 -12.27 -15.90
C GLU A 38 -1.61 -13.12 -16.74
N GLY A 39 -0.41 -13.34 -16.22
CA GLY A 39 0.64 -14.11 -16.89
C GLY A 39 1.39 -13.38 -18.03
N ARG A 40 1.01 -12.14 -18.38
CA ARG A 40 1.70 -11.36 -19.42
C ARG A 40 2.93 -10.64 -18.87
N GLU A 41 3.91 -10.45 -19.76
CA GLU A 41 5.15 -9.74 -19.42
C GLU A 41 5.04 -8.25 -19.59
N TYR A 42 5.63 -7.53 -18.64
CA TYR A 42 5.81 -6.07 -18.64
C TYR A 42 7.26 -5.72 -18.24
N LEU A 43 7.66 -4.45 -18.39
CA LEU A 43 8.98 -3.98 -17.96
C LEU A 43 8.91 -3.38 -16.56
N ARG A 44 9.87 -3.76 -15.70
CA ARG A 44 10.10 -3.15 -14.38
C ARG A 44 11.59 -3.05 -14.07
N ASP A 45 12.07 -1.84 -13.85
CA ASP A 45 13.51 -1.55 -13.68
C ASP A 45 14.36 -2.08 -14.84
N GLY A 46 13.87 -1.96 -16.08
CA GLY A 46 14.52 -2.43 -17.31
C GLY A 46 14.50 -3.94 -17.51
N ALA A 47 13.82 -4.71 -16.65
CA ALA A 47 13.74 -6.18 -16.78
C ALA A 47 12.30 -6.64 -17.02
N ALA A 48 12.14 -7.70 -17.82
CA ALA A 48 10.87 -8.36 -18.02
C ALA A 48 10.38 -9.00 -16.70
N ARG A 49 9.12 -8.76 -16.36
CA ARG A 49 8.39 -9.35 -15.24
C ARG A 49 7.07 -9.88 -15.74
N VAL A 50 6.58 -10.92 -15.10
CA VAL A 50 5.24 -11.46 -15.34
C VAL A 50 4.26 -10.82 -14.37
N TRP A 51 3.13 -10.31 -14.89
CA TRP A 51 2.05 -9.78 -14.08
C TRP A 51 1.28 -10.92 -13.41
N ARG A 52 0.97 -10.71 -12.13
CA ARG A 52 0.16 -11.62 -11.33
C ARG A 52 -0.83 -10.83 -10.50
N ASN A 53 -2.10 -11.14 -10.63
CA ASN A 53 -3.15 -10.47 -9.87
C ASN A 53 -3.12 -10.84 -8.37
N ASP A 54 -2.56 -11.99 -8.03
CA ASP A 54 -2.36 -12.45 -6.65
C ASP A 54 -1.09 -11.89 -5.97
N ASP A 55 -0.26 -11.11 -6.69
CA ASP A 55 0.89 -10.44 -6.06
C ASP A 55 0.39 -9.31 -5.14
N LEU A 56 0.98 -9.23 -3.94
CA LEU A 56 0.68 -8.17 -2.96
C LEU A 56 0.83 -6.74 -3.48
N GLN A 57 1.46 -6.54 -4.64
CA GLN A 57 1.64 -5.22 -5.27
C GLN A 57 0.70 -5.00 -6.46
N SER A 58 -0.18 -5.96 -6.77
CA SER A 58 -1.11 -5.83 -7.91
C SER A 58 -2.06 -4.64 -7.77
N PHE A 59 -2.34 -4.18 -6.55
CA PHE A 59 -3.14 -2.99 -6.28
C PHE A 59 -2.43 -1.67 -6.62
N THR A 60 -1.09 -1.64 -6.77
CA THR A 60 -0.32 -0.38 -6.91
C THR A 60 -0.78 0.53 -8.06
N PRO A 61 -1.18 0.02 -9.23
CA PRO A 61 -1.73 0.86 -10.31
C PRO A 61 -3.00 1.62 -9.92
N LEU A 62 -3.79 1.11 -8.97
CA LEU A 62 -5.01 1.77 -8.50
C LEU A 62 -4.75 3.16 -7.87
N ARG A 63 -3.51 3.45 -7.50
CA ARG A 63 -3.12 4.78 -7.02
C ARG A 63 -3.35 5.88 -8.05
N PHE A 64 -3.50 5.52 -9.32
CA PHE A 64 -3.71 6.44 -10.45
C PHE A 64 -5.18 6.57 -10.85
N MET A 65 -6.09 5.85 -10.21
CA MET A 65 -7.53 5.92 -10.47
C MET A 65 -8.27 7.11 -9.84
N PRO A 66 -7.88 7.65 -8.68
CA PRO A 66 -8.71 8.63 -7.98
C PRO A 66 -9.11 9.85 -8.80
N PRO A 67 -8.27 10.47 -9.64
CA PRO A 67 -8.71 11.61 -10.45
C PRO A 67 -9.89 11.26 -11.38
N GLU A 68 -9.86 10.09 -12.03
CA GLU A 68 -10.94 9.60 -12.89
C GLU A 68 -12.21 9.29 -12.09
N LEU A 69 -12.06 8.62 -10.93
CA LEU A 69 -13.18 8.31 -10.03
C LEU A 69 -13.83 9.56 -9.41
N MET A 70 -13.11 10.66 -9.32
CA MET A 70 -13.56 11.97 -8.88
C MET A 70 -14.12 12.82 -10.02
N GLY A 71 -14.20 12.28 -11.26
CA GLY A 71 -14.59 13.05 -12.43
C GLY A 71 -13.65 14.23 -12.69
N TYR A 72 -12.37 14.10 -12.33
CA TYR A 72 -11.34 15.14 -12.43
C TYR A 72 -11.70 16.44 -11.71
N GLN A 73 -12.33 16.32 -10.54
CA GLN A 73 -12.72 17.46 -9.71
C GLN A 73 -12.26 17.28 -8.27
N GLY A 74 -12.02 18.39 -7.58
CA GLY A 74 -11.68 18.39 -6.17
C GLY A 74 -10.32 17.77 -5.85
N ARG A 75 -10.20 17.26 -4.63
CA ARG A 75 -8.97 16.69 -4.10
C ARG A 75 -9.17 15.27 -3.59
N ALA A 76 -8.13 14.46 -3.69
CA ALA A 76 -8.10 13.13 -3.11
C ALA A 76 -6.79 12.90 -2.34
N VAL A 77 -6.89 12.21 -1.22
CA VAL A 77 -5.72 11.58 -0.56
C VAL A 77 -5.73 10.10 -0.90
N VAL A 78 -4.69 9.64 -1.56
CA VAL A 78 -4.46 8.22 -1.86
C VAL A 78 -3.63 7.62 -0.76
N THR A 79 -4.01 6.44 -0.28
CA THR A 79 -3.20 5.66 0.68
C THR A 79 -3.16 4.20 0.29
N ASP A 80 -2.06 3.52 0.61
CA ASP A 80 -1.98 2.06 0.55
C ASP A 80 -2.82 1.42 1.67
N PRO A 81 -3.23 0.15 1.53
CA PRO A 81 -4.07 -0.54 2.50
C PRO A 81 -3.38 -0.85 3.84
N ASP A 82 -2.07 -0.62 3.95
CA ASP A 82 -1.25 -0.78 5.14
C ASP A 82 -0.78 0.57 5.74
N VAL A 83 -1.51 1.64 5.39
CA VAL A 83 -1.35 2.99 5.96
C VAL A 83 -2.51 3.27 6.92
N PHE A 84 -2.19 3.63 8.16
CA PHE A 84 -3.19 3.89 9.20
C PHE A 84 -3.05 5.29 9.75
N ALA A 85 -4.17 6.00 9.91
CA ALA A 85 -4.16 7.34 10.48
C ALA A 85 -3.91 7.30 11.99
N VAL A 86 -3.03 8.19 12.44
CA VAL A 86 -2.76 8.54 13.83
C VAL A 86 -3.25 9.96 14.12
N GLY A 87 -3.21 10.81 13.09
CA GLY A 87 -3.69 12.19 13.12
C GLY A 87 -4.84 12.43 12.16
N ASP A 88 -5.34 13.66 12.15
CA ASP A 88 -6.47 14.07 11.33
C ASP A 88 -6.08 14.22 9.85
N VAL A 89 -6.63 13.33 9.00
CA VAL A 89 -6.35 13.33 7.55
C VAL A 89 -6.87 14.60 6.85
N MET A 90 -7.81 15.32 7.45
CA MET A 90 -8.31 16.60 6.92
C MET A 90 -7.21 17.65 6.86
N GLU A 91 -6.24 17.63 7.78
CA GLU A 91 -5.08 18.53 7.73
C GLU A 91 -4.27 18.33 6.43
N LEU A 92 -4.21 17.08 5.90
CA LEU A 92 -3.57 16.79 4.62
C LEU A 92 -4.50 17.14 3.45
N LEU A 93 -5.77 16.74 3.50
CA LEU A 93 -6.73 16.94 2.40
C LEU A 93 -6.97 18.42 2.08
N THR A 94 -6.99 19.27 3.11
CA THR A 94 -7.23 20.71 2.99
C THR A 94 -5.95 21.55 2.82
N ARG A 95 -4.78 20.92 2.88
CA ARG A 95 -3.48 21.57 2.80
C ARG A 95 -3.34 22.41 1.53
N ASP A 96 -2.69 23.58 1.63
CA ASP A 96 -2.29 24.34 0.45
C ASP A 96 -1.27 23.54 -0.38
N MET A 97 -1.63 23.24 -1.61
CA MET A 97 -0.76 22.52 -2.57
C MET A 97 0.17 23.46 -3.34
N GLN A 98 0.13 24.77 -3.12
CA GLN A 98 0.98 25.77 -3.77
C GLN A 98 1.00 25.63 -5.29
N GLY A 99 -0.17 25.39 -5.89
CA GLY A 99 -0.34 25.20 -7.32
C GLY A 99 0.13 23.86 -7.87
N LYS A 100 0.66 22.94 -7.02
CA LYS A 100 1.07 21.59 -7.45
C LYS A 100 -0.13 20.71 -7.79
N SER A 101 0.10 19.71 -8.64
CA SER A 101 -0.89 18.68 -8.96
C SER A 101 -0.84 17.51 -8.00
N ILE A 102 0.36 17.20 -7.48
CA ILE A 102 0.62 16.06 -6.62
C ILE A 102 1.49 16.53 -5.47
N VAL A 103 1.19 16.11 -4.25
CA VAL A 103 2.09 16.27 -3.10
C VAL A 103 2.30 14.90 -2.47
N CYS A 104 3.55 14.49 -2.28
CA CYS A 104 3.90 13.20 -1.71
C CYS A 104 5.19 13.28 -0.89
N ARG A 105 5.64 12.17 -0.31
CA ARG A 105 6.89 12.10 0.42
C ARG A 105 8.06 11.81 -0.52
N ALA A 106 9.22 12.45 -0.30
CA ALA A 106 10.48 11.99 -0.85
C ALA A 106 10.99 10.77 -0.06
N ARG A 107 11.47 9.74 -0.75
CA ARG A 107 12.22 8.66 -0.08
C ARG A 107 13.61 9.17 0.26
N SER A 108 13.89 9.32 1.56
CA SER A 108 15.21 9.68 2.08
C SER A 108 15.99 8.42 2.49
N GLY A 109 17.32 8.44 2.34
CA GLY A 109 18.22 7.56 3.10
C GLY A 109 19.11 6.61 2.34
N ALA A 110 19.04 6.48 1.00
CA ALA A 110 20.09 5.80 0.26
C ALA A 110 20.62 6.69 -0.86
N LYS A 111 21.94 6.75 -1.05
CA LYS A 111 22.63 7.55 -2.11
C LYS A 111 22.10 7.28 -3.55
N ARG A 112 21.27 6.23 -3.77
CA ARG A 112 20.60 5.87 -5.03
C ARG A 112 19.11 6.17 -5.06
N ILE A 113 18.58 6.75 -3.99
CA ILE A 113 17.14 7.02 -3.83
C ILE A 113 16.89 8.54 -3.73
N GLU A 114 17.92 9.35 -3.87
CA GLU A 114 17.74 10.80 -4.02
C GLU A 114 16.82 11.07 -5.21
N GLY A 115 15.69 11.71 -4.92
CA GLY A 115 14.67 12.04 -5.92
C GLY A 115 13.63 10.94 -6.20
N VAL A 116 13.71 9.78 -5.57
CA VAL A 116 12.62 8.78 -5.64
C VAL A 116 11.47 9.20 -4.73
N LEU A 117 10.27 9.20 -5.28
CA LEU A 117 9.06 9.56 -4.58
C LEU A 117 8.37 8.33 -3.99
N ALA A 118 7.69 8.54 -2.88
CA ALA A 118 6.85 7.52 -2.26
C ALA A 118 5.39 7.81 -2.58
N THR A 119 4.82 7.05 -3.48
CA THR A 119 3.44 7.22 -3.98
C THR A 119 2.40 6.45 -3.17
N SER A 120 2.82 5.82 -2.07
CA SER A 120 1.93 5.11 -1.15
C SER A 120 1.02 6.02 -0.32
N VAL A 121 1.36 7.31 -0.23
CA VAL A 121 0.47 8.38 0.20
C VAL A 121 0.69 9.56 -0.73
N MET A 122 -0.39 10.07 -1.32
CA MET A 122 -0.36 11.23 -2.21
C MET A 122 -1.58 12.12 -1.95
N LEU A 123 -1.38 13.42 -1.90
CA LEU A 123 -2.44 14.40 -2.04
C LEU A 123 -2.51 14.84 -3.50
N LEU A 124 -3.68 14.75 -4.11
CA LEU A 124 -3.94 15.00 -5.52
C LEU A 124 -4.90 16.18 -5.71
N ASP A 125 -4.57 17.06 -6.64
CA ASP A 125 -5.50 18.02 -7.26
C ASP A 125 -6.04 17.37 -8.53
N CYS A 126 -7.21 16.72 -8.42
CA CYS A 126 -7.75 15.86 -9.46
C CYS A 126 -7.99 16.61 -10.77
N ALA A 127 -8.32 17.91 -10.72
CA ALA A 127 -8.55 18.73 -11.90
C ALA A 127 -7.28 18.96 -12.76
N LYS A 128 -6.09 18.74 -12.19
CA LYS A 128 -4.82 18.88 -12.92
C LYS A 128 -4.26 17.55 -13.41
N LEU A 129 -5.00 16.44 -13.24
CA LEU A 129 -4.57 15.08 -13.52
C LEU A 129 -5.49 14.37 -14.54
N GLU A 130 -6.08 15.12 -15.49
CA GLU A 130 -6.96 14.57 -16.55
C GLU A 130 -6.26 13.55 -17.45
N HIS A 131 -4.91 13.59 -17.51
CA HIS A 131 -4.08 12.62 -18.21
C HIS A 131 -3.90 11.29 -17.46
N TRP A 132 -4.31 11.21 -16.19
CA TRP A 132 -4.33 9.96 -15.44
C TRP A 132 -5.55 9.13 -15.82
N LYS A 133 -5.32 8.16 -16.70
CA LYS A 133 -6.29 7.17 -17.13
C LYS A 133 -5.73 5.80 -16.81
N CYS A 134 -6.13 5.27 -15.64
CA CYS A 134 -5.48 4.09 -15.07
C CYS A 134 -5.50 2.90 -16.03
N GLN A 135 -6.65 2.59 -16.63
CA GLN A 135 -6.75 1.48 -17.57
C GLN A 135 -5.86 1.67 -18.80
N GLU A 136 -5.93 2.84 -19.46
CA GLU A 136 -5.13 3.13 -20.65
C GLU A 136 -3.63 3.04 -20.34
N GLN A 137 -3.20 3.59 -19.21
CA GLN A 137 -1.80 3.53 -18.77
C GLN A 137 -1.38 2.10 -18.42
N PHE A 138 -2.28 1.31 -17.86
CA PHE A 138 -2.03 -0.10 -17.57
C PHE A 138 -1.90 -0.92 -18.86
N ASP A 139 -2.76 -0.68 -19.87
CA ASP A 139 -2.67 -1.32 -21.19
C ASP A 139 -1.31 -1.00 -21.85
N GLN A 140 -0.91 0.28 -21.84
CA GLN A 140 0.38 0.75 -22.37
C GLN A 140 1.60 0.11 -21.69
N LEU A 141 1.48 -0.30 -20.42
CA LEU A 141 2.54 -1.01 -19.71
C LEU A 141 2.90 -2.34 -20.41
N PHE A 142 1.88 -3.07 -20.89
CA PHE A 142 2.06 -4.35 -21.60
C PHE A 142 2.42 -4.17 -23.09
N GLU A 143 2.18 -3.01 -23.63
CA GLU A 143 2.74 -2.57 -24.91
C GLU A 143 4.22 -2.16 -24.80
N ARG A 144 4.74 -2.11 -23.53
CA ARG A 144 6.13 -1.73 -23.20
C ARG A 144 6.50 -0.31 -23.64
N THR A 145 5.53 0.59 -23.66
CA THR A 145 5.76 2.01 -23.99
C THR A 145 6.51 2.74 -22.88
N PHE A 146 6.48 2.21 -21.65
CA PHE A 146 7.24 2.72 -20.51
C PHE A 146 7.50 1.59 -19.48
N ASP A 147 8.35 1.90 -18.50
CA ASP A 147 8.67 0.99 -17.39
C ASP A 147 7.73 1.22 -16.21
N TYR A 148 7.28 0.12 -15.59
CA TYR A 148 6.40 0.15 -14.41
C TYR A 148 6.98 0.99 -13.25
N ALA A 149 8.31 0.87 -13.00
CA ALA A 149 8.94 1.64 -11.93
C ALA A 149 8.95 3.15 -12.22
N ASP A 150 8.97 3.54 -13.50
CA ASP A 150 8.88 4.94 -13.91
C ASP A 150 7.47 5.48 -13.69
N TRP A 151 6.44 4.68 -13.99
CA TRP A 151 5.06 5.04 -13.74
C TRP A 151 4.77 5.21 -12.26
N ILE A 152 4.96 4.15 -11.46
CA ILE A 152 4.66 4.20 -10.02
C ILE A 152 5.56 5.16 -9.24
N GLY A 153 6.70 5.54 -9.81
CA GLY A 153 7.65 6.52 -9.26
C GLY A 153 7.41 7.96 -9.70
N LEU A 154 6.31 8.23 -10.44
CA LEU A 154 5.96 9.55 -10.97
C LEU A 154 7.04 10.16 -11.88
N LYS A 155 7.86 9.34 -12.55
CA LYS A 155 8.89 9.87 -13.45
C LYS A 155 8.32 10.40 -14.77
N LYS A 156 7.08 10.01 -15.10
CA LYS A 156 6.34 10.52 -16.25
C LYS A 156 5.73 11.91 -15.99
N GLU A 157 5.68 12.32 -14.72
CA GLU A 157 5.10 13.59 -14.31
C GLU A 157 6.13 14.73 -14.38
N ASP A 158 5.67 15.94 -14.74
CA ASP A 158 6.48 17.14 -14.64
C ASP A 158 6.87 17.38 -13.17
N ARG A 159 8.16 17.32 -12.90
CA ARG A 159 8.72 17.47 -11.55
C ARG A 159 8.34 18.81 -10.92
N SER A 160 8.17 19.86 -11.71
CA SER A 160 7.73 21.17 -11.25
C SER A 160 6.31 21.19 -10.69
N LYS A 161 5.49 20.18 -11.05
CA LYS A 161 4.10 20.01 -10.60
C LYS A 161 3.98 19.14 -9.34
N ILE A 162 5.09 18.58 -8.86
CA ILE A 162 5.11 17.74 -7.67
C ILE A 162 5.63 18.55 -6.49
N GLY A 163 4.88 18.55 -5.39
CA GLY A 163 5.27 19.07 -4.09
C GLY A 163 5.67 17.96 -3.12
N LEU A 164 6.28 18.35 -2.02
CA LEU A 164 6.65 17.42 -0.95
C LEU A 164 5.93 17.80 0.35
N PHE A 165 5.52 16.78 1.10
CA PHE A 165 5.08 16.92 2.47
C PHE A 165 6.06 16.28 3.45
N GLU A 166 5.88 16.55 4.72
CA GLU A 166 6.71 16.07 5.83
C GLU A 166 6.59 14.54 5.95
N ASN A 167 7.64 13.90 6.46
CA ASN A 167 7.72 12.44 6.56
C ASN A 167 6.59 11.84 7.40
N GLU A 168 6.08 12.58 8.34
CA GLU A 168 5.02 12.23 9.28
C GLU A 168 3.69 11.86 8.58
N TRP A 169 3.47 12.35 7.36
CA TRP A 169 2.31 12.02 6.52
C TRP A 169 2.45 10.71 5.73
N ASN A 170 3.56 10.02 5.86
CA ASN A 170 3.80 8.68 5.33
C ASN A 170 4.97 8.08 6.10
N ASP A 171 4.80 7.87 7.41
CA ASP A 171 5.89 7.56 8.33
C ASP A 171 6.21 6.06 8.28
N PHE A 172 7.29 5.72 7.58
CA PHE A 172 7.68 4.34 7.28
C PHE A 172 8.14 3.61 8.54
N ASP A 173 7.36 2.61 8.96
CA ASP A 173 7.67 1.72 10.08
C ASP A 173 8.09 2.47 11.36
N ARG A 174 7.55 3.64 11.58
CA ARG A 174 7.82 4.47 12.74
C ARG A 174 6.53 5.05 13.29
N LEU A 175 6.31 4.84 14.59
CA LEU A 175 5.23 5.45 15.36
C LEU A 175 5.82 6.38 16.41
N SER A 176 5.56 7.66 16.29
CA SER A 176 6.04 8.72 17.18
C SER A 176 4.91 9.73 17.45
N GLU A 177 5.10 10.64 18.37
CA GLU A 177 4.15 11.72 18.67
C GLU A 177 3.87 12.64 17.48
N LYS A 178 4.77 12.68 16.48
CA LYS A 178 4.63 13.50 15.27
C LYS A 178 3.94 12.75 14.12
N THR A 179 3.89 11.41 14.19
CA THR A 179 3.32 10.59 13.12
C THR A 179 1.87 10.95 12.88
N LYS A 180 1.55 11.25 11.63
CA LYS A 180 0.16 11.53 11.18
C LYS A 180 -0.45 10.32 10.47
N LEU A 181 0.31 9.68 9.58
CA LEU A 181 -0.06 8.43 8.92
C LEU A 181 1.10 7.46 9.08
N ILE A 182 0.90 6.36 9.79
CA ILE A 182 1.87 5.28 9.90
C ILE A 182 1.73 4.33 8.71
N HIS A 183 2.84 3.91 8.14
CA HIS A 183 2.86 2.99 7.01
C HIS A 183 3.73 1.77 7.32
N ASN A 184 3.13 0.59 7.40
CA ASN A 184 3.81 -0.67 7.67
C ASN A 184 4.47 -1.23 6.40
N THR A 185 5.58 -0.62 5.96
CA THR A 185 6.23 -0.92 4.68
C THR A 185 6.96 -2.27 4.65
N LYS A 186 7.33 -2.79 5.81
CA LYS A 186 8.03 -4.06 5.93
C LYS A 186 7.07 -5.22 5.86
N ARG A 187 6.80 -5.71 4.65
CA ARG A 187 5.88 -6.82 4.39
C ARG A 187 6.01 -7.97 5.39
N ARG A 188 7.23 -8.38 5.68
CA ARG A 188 7.51 -9.55 6.52
C ARG A 188 7.12 -9.38 7.99
N THR A 189 6.84 -8.18 8.44
CA THR A 189 6.50 -7.86 9.83
C THR A 189 5.16 -7.17 9.97
N GLN A 190 4.26 -7.34 9.01
CA GLN A 190 2.89 -6.85 9.11
C GLN A 190 2.20 -7.53 10.32
N PRO A 191 1.66 -6.77 11.29
CA PRO A 191 1.15 -7.33 12.55
C PRO A 191 0.09 -8.42 12.36
N TRP A 192 -0.80 -8.25 11.38
CA TRP A 192 -1.91 -9.17 11.12
C TRP A 192 -1.51 -10.46 10.43
N LYS A 193 -0.27 -10.57 9.94
CA LYS A 193 0.24 -11.77 9.26
C LYS A 193 1.28 -12.55 10.05
N ALA A 194 1.66 -12.10 11.25
CA ALA A 194 2.69 -12.76 12.05
C ALA A 194 2.42 -14.26 12.24
N GLY A 195 3.43 -15.09 11.96
CA GLY A 195 3.35 -16.54 12.06
C GLY A 195 2.79 -17.28 10.84
N LEU A 196 2.27 -16.56 9.85
CA LEU A 196 1.77 -17.17 8.62
C LEU A 196 2.87 -17.43 7.60
N PRO A 197 2.70 -18.42 6.69
CA PRO A 197 3.55 -18.60 5.53
C PRO A 197 3.57 -17.33 4.67
N ALA A 198 4.73 -17.01 4.08
CA ALA A 198 4.82 -15.86 3.19
C ALA A 198 4.05 -16.09 1.88
N ASP A 199 3.20 -15.14 1.53
CA ASP A 199 2.33 -15.12 0.34
C ASP A 199 2.77 -14.04 -0.67
N TYR A 200 4.05 -13.67 -0.70
CA TYR A 200 4.61 -12.73 -1.64
C TYR A 200 5.91 -13.24 -2.27
N VAL A 201 6.14 -12.87 -3.52
CA VAL A 201 7.39 -13.17 -4.22
C VAL A 201 8.45 -12.14 -3.83
N PRO A 202 9.58 -12.54 -3.21
CA PRO A 202 10.65 -11.61 -2.91
C PRO A 202 11.21 -10.96 -4.17
N ALA A 203 11.44 -9.65 -4.14
CA ALA A 203 12.07 -8.94 -5.24
C ALA A 203 13.44 -9.58 -5.57
N GLU A 204 13.69 -9.86 -6.85
CA GLU A 204 15.01 -10.32 -7.27
C GLU A 204 16.03 -9.22 -7.00
N LYS A 205 17.05 -9.57 -6.22
CA LYS A 205 18.20 -8.69 -6.02
C LYS A 205 19.13 -8.80 -7.23
N TYR A 206 19.06 -7.86 -8.16
CA TYR A 206 19.89 -7.84 -9.37
C TYR A 206 21.42 -7.88 -9.14
N ARG A 207 21.86 -7.60 -7.90
CA ARG A 207 23.27 -7.62 -7.51
C ARG A 207 23.78 -8.99 -7.04
N ILE A 208 22.95 -10.03 -7.06
CA ILE A 208 23.40 -11.37 -6.72
C ILE A 208 24.21 -11.90 -7.91
N PHE A 209 25.37 -12.48 -7.62
CA PHE A 209 26.27 -13.12 -8.58
C PHE A 209 25.48 -14.06 -9.53
N PRO A 210 25.65 -13.95 -10.86
CA PRO A 210 24.79 -14.62 -11.85
C PRO A 210 24.53 -16.11 -11.61
N PRO A 211 25.53 -16.97 -11.28
CA PRO A 211 25.29 -18.38 -10.98
C PRO A 211 24.29 -18.61 -9.83
N ILE A 212 24.39 -17.83 -8.74
CA ILE A 212 23.47 -17.94 -7.62
C ILE A 212 22.04 -17.56 -8.06
N ARG A 213 21.92 -16.56 -8.92
CA ARG A 213 20.62 -16.16 -9.49
C ARG A 213 20.01 -17.26 -10.34
N TRP A 214 20.80 -17.98 -11.14
CA TRP A 214 20.32 -19.13 -11.92
C TRP A 214 19.83 -20.27 -11.00
N VAL A 215 20.57 -20.58 -9.96
CA VAL A 215 20.15 -21.58 -8.97
C VAL A 215 18.85 -21.18 -8.29
N LEU A 216 18.70 -19.91 -7.89
CA LEU A 216 17.47 -19.42 -7.28
C LEU A 216 16.28 -19.47 -8.25
N ARG A 217 16.48 -19.17 -9.53
CA ARG A 217 15.45 -19.27 -10.57
C ARG A 217 15.06 -20.74 -10.84
N ALA A 218 16.05 -21.63 -10.96
CA ALA A 218 15.79 -23.06 -11.12
C ALA A 218 15.01 -23.62 -9.93
N ARG A 219 15.39 -23.22 -8.72
CA ARG A 219 14.71 -23.61 -7.49
C ARG A 219 13.26 -23.13 -7.45
N ARG A 220 12.99 -21.87 -7.82
CA ARG A 220 11.62 -21.34 -7.93
C ARG A 220 10.79 -22.11 -8.96
N LYS A 221 11.40 -22.45 -10.11
CA LYS A 221 10.74 -23.22 -11.16
C LYS A 221 10.38 -24.64 -10.70
N MET A 222 11.21 -25.27 -9.85
CA MET A 222 10.98 -26.64 -9.36
C MET A 222 10.00 -26.70 -8.16
N PHE A 223 10.06 -25.72 -7.26
CA PHE A 223 9.38 -25.78 -5.97
C PHE A 223 8.30 -24.70 -5.79
N GLY A 224 8.09 -23.83 -6.80
CA GLY A 224 7.17 -22.72 -6.75
C GLY A 224 7.80 -21.43 -6.24
N ASP A 225 7.14 -20.32 -6.52
CA ASP A 225 7.63 -18.97 -6.25
C ASP A 225 7.73 -18.65 -4.74
N TYR A 226 6.91 -19.28 -3.93
CA TYR A 226 6.83 -19.06 -2.48
C TYR A 226 7.69 -20.06 -1.68
N ALA A 227 8.21 -21.11 -2.33
CA ALA A 227 9.03 -22.11 -1.67
C ALA A 227 10.27 -21.48 -1.04
N PHE A 228 10.47 -21.74 0.25
CA PHE A 228 11.61 -21.25 1.03
C PHE A 228 11.61 -19.75 1.35
N VAL A 229 10.49 -19.08 1.16
CA VAL A 229 10.31 -17.74 1.74
C VAL A 229 10.02 -17.93 3.22
N PRO A 230 10.79 -17.29 4.11
CA PRO A 230 10.55 -17.44 5.53
C PRO A 230 9.22 -16.84 5.94
N ASP A 231 8.55 -17.45 6.92
CA ASP A 231 7.29 -16.99 7.48
C ASP A 231 7.29 -15.52 7.91
N TYR A 232 6.11 -14.93 7.99
CA TYR A 232 5.91 -13.63 8.58
C TYR A 232 6.36 -13.60 10.03
N LYS A 233 7.09 -12.56 10.42
CA LYS A 233 7.59 -12.36 11.78
C LYS A 233 6.71 -11.40 12.55
N ALA A 234 6.71 -11.54 13.86
CA ALA A 234 6.16 -10.51 14.74
C ALA A 234 6.79 -9.14 14.44
N HIS A 235 6.01 -8.10 14.60
CA HIS A 235 6.49 -6.73 14.39
C HIS A 235 7.55 -6.40 15.46
N PRO A 236 8.71 -5.83 15.08
CA PRO A 236 9.79 -5.55 16.03
C PRO A 236 9.45 -4.44 17.03
N ASP A 237 8.52 -3.56 16.67
CA ASP A 237 8.00 -2.51 17.55
C ASP A 237 6.59 -2.91 18.00
N GLN A 238 6.47 -3.32 19.26
CA GLN A 238 5.21 -3.75 19.84
C GLN A 238 4.16 -2.65 19.84
N LYS A 239 4.55 -1.37 20.00
CA LYS A 239 3.60 -0.24 19.96
C LYS A 239 2.85 -0.14 18.64
N GLN A 240 3.51 -0.44 17.52
CA GLN A 240 2.86 -0.46 16.20
C GLN A 240 1.91 -1.65 16.04
N ALA A 241 2.28 -2.80 16.59
CA ALA A 241 1.39 -3.96 16.62
C ALA A 241 0.15 -3.68 17.48
N ASP A 242 0.36 -3.14 18.68
CA ASP A 242 -0.73 -2.79 19.61
C ASP A 242 -1.64 -1.71 19.00
N PHE A 243 -1.09 -0.73 18.31
CA PHE A 243 -1.88 0.28 17.61
C PHE A 243 -2.77 -0.34 16.53
N PHE A 244 -2.22 -1.21 15.69
CA PHE A 244 -3.02 -1.91 14.67
C PHE A 244 -4.13 -2.76 15.29
N PHE A 245 -3.80 -3.57 16.31
CA PHE A 245 -4.79 -4.44 16.93
C PHE A 245 -5.80 -3.67 17.78
N GLY A 246 -5.43 -2.52 18.34
CA GLY A 246 -6.36 -1.61 18.98
C GLY A 246 -7.41 -1.07 18.00
N LEU A 247 -6.97 -0.62 16.80
CA LEU A 247 -7.89 -0.24 15.72
C LEU A 247 -8.76 -1.41 15.26
N LEU A 248 -8.19 -2.60 15.12
CA LEU A 248 -8.95 -3.79 14.70
C LEU A 248 -9.98 -4.18 15.76
N ARG A 249 -9.65 -4.10 17.04
CA ARG A 249 -10.61 -4.34 18.13
C ARG A 249 -11.78 -3.38 18.06
N GLU A 250 -11.52 -2.07 17.90
CA GLU A 250 -12.59 -1.09 17.72
C GLU A 250 -13.45 -1.38 16.46
N CYS A 251 -12.81 -1.85 15.37
CA CYS A 251 -13.55 -2.27 14.17
C CYS A 251 -14.50 -3.46 14.46
N VAL A 252 -14.08 -4.41 15.29
CA VAL A 252 -14.89 -5.57 15.68
C VAL A 252 -16.03 -5.13 16.62
N ASP A 253 -15.72 -4.33 17.63
CA ASP A 253 -16.69 -3.82 18.59
C ASP A 253 -17.81 -2.99 17.91
N GLN A 254 -17.44 -2.25 16.86
CA GLN A 254 -18.37 -1.44 16.04
C GLN A 254 -18.99 -2.23 14.86
N ARG A 255 -18.70 -3.52 14.73
CA ARG A 255 -19.19 -4.40 13.64
C ARG A 255 -18.80 -3.93 12.23
N ILE A 256 -17.73 -3.16 12.09
CA ILE A 256 -17.12 -2.81 10.80
C ILE A 256 -16.41 -4.03 10.20
N VAL A 257 -15.82 -4.84 11.08
CA VAL A 257 -15.23 -6.14 10.78
C VAL A 257 -15.96 -7.19 11.63
N SER A 258 -16.60 -8.18 11.00
CA SER A 258 -17.27 -9.24 11.73
C SER A 258 -16.29 -10.33 12.15
N GLU A 259 -16.63 -11.08 13.21
CA GLU A 259 -15.84 -12.25 13.60
C GLU A 259 -15.86 -13.34 12.50
N GLU A 260 -16.98 -13.47 11.79
CA GLU A 260 -17.08 -14.41 10.67
C GLU A 260 -16.07 -14.07 9.57
N PHE A 261 -15.98 -12.78 9.19
CA PHE A 261 -14.97 -12.30 8.24
C PHE A 261 -13.56 -12.61 8.73
N LEU A 262 -13.25 -12.40 10.02
CA LEU A 262 -11.92 -12.72 10.54
C LEU A 262 -11.63 -14.21 10.47
N ARG A 263 -12.60 -15.10 10.76
CA ARG A 263 -12.43 -16.54 10.65
C ARG A 263 -12.17 -16.97 9.21
N ASP A 264 -12.92 -16.43 8.25
CA ASP A 264 -12.71 -16.66 6.82
C ASP A 264 -11.32 -16.20 6.36
N GLU A 265 -10.85 -15.03 6.81
CA GLU A 265 -9.50 -14.54 6.49
C GLU A 265 -8.39 -15.35 7.20
N MET A 266 -8.65 -15.94 8.37
CA MET A 266 -7.75 -16.90 9.02
C MET A 266 -7.63 -18.19 8.21
N GLU A 267 -8.73 -18.75 7.71
CA GLU A 267 -8.75 -19.96 6.88
C GLU A 267 -7.95 -19.76 5.58
N LYS A 268 -8.02 -18.55 5.02
CA LYS A 268 -7.26 -18.15 3.81
C LYS A 268 -5.81 -17.79 4.09
N ASN A 269 -5.33 -17.86 5.32
CA ASN A 269 -4.00 -17.38 5.74
C ASN A 269 -3.75 -15.89 5.41
N HIS A 270 -4.78 -15.07 5.43
CA HIS A 270 -4.65 -13.62 5.29
C HIS A 270 -4.50 -12.91 6.63
N VAL A 271 -4.94 -13.57 7.72
CA VAL A 271 -4.87 -13.07 9.09
C VAL A 271 -4.33 -14.17 9.99
N ARG A 272 -3.48 -13.80 10.96
CA ARG A 272 -2.89 -14.72 11.93
C ARG A 272 -3.94 -15.54 12.68
N HIS A 273 -3.66 -16.82 12.94
CA HIS A 273 -4.61 -17.78 13.48
C HIS A 273 -4.96 -17.54 14.96
N ASP A 274 -4.17 -16.76 15.68
CA ASP A 274 -4.39 -16.37 17.07
C ASP A 274 -4.94 -14.94 17.22
N VAL A 275 -5.58 -14.38 16.16
CA VAL A 275 -6.05 -12.99 16.16
C VAL A 275 -6.99 -12.67 17.31
N PHE A 276 -7.91 -13.57 17.66
CA PHE A 276 -8.85 -13.36 18.78
C PHE A 276 -8.14 -13.30 20.13
N GLU A 277 -7.16 -14.16 20.36
CA GLU A 277 -6.35 -14.12 21.59
C GLU A 277 -5.55 -12.81 21.68
N VAL A 278 -5.08 -12.27 20.55
CA VAL A 278 -4.38 -11.00 20.53
C VAL A 278 -5.35 -9.85 20.81
N LEU A 279 -6.54 -9.87 20.22
CA LEU A 279 -7.57 -8.86 20.47
C LEU A 279 -7.99 -8.83 21.95
N ASP A 280 -8.09 -9.98 22.60
CA ASP A 280 -8.45 -10.07 24.04
C ASP A 280 -7.40 -9.42 24.95
N ARG A 281 -6.12 -9.40 24.53
CA ARG A 281 -5.00 -8.88 25.32
C ARG A 281 -4.68 -7.42 25.05
N VAL A 282 -5.08 -6.89 23.89
CA VAL A 282 -4.76 -5.52 23.51
C VAL A 282 -5.63 -4.53 24.31
N ALA A 283 -4.99 -3.53 24.89
CA ALA A 283 -5.70 -2.43 25.54
C ALA A 283 -6.43 -1.57 24.49
N PRO A 284 -7.60 -1.00 24.84
CA PRO A 284 -8.26 0.00 24.01
C PRO A 284 -7.31 1.16 23.69
N LEU A 285 -7.40 1.71 22.48
CA LEU A 285 -6.66 2.92 22.15
C LEU A 285 -7.17 4.11 22.95
N ALA A 286 -6.27 5.01 23.30
CA ALA A 286 -6.67 6.30 23.89
C ALA A 286 -7.61 7.04 22.92
N ALA A 287 -8.61 7.71 23.50
CA ALA A 287 -9.58 8.52 22.74
C ALA A 287 -8.92 9.71 22.05
#